data_8aba0cdf7de17bed6f32486055c2a9fc
#
_entry.id   8aba0cdf7de17bed6f32486055c2a9fc
#
_cell.length_a   1.000
_cell.length_b   1.000
_cell.length_c   1.000
_cell.angle_alpha   90.00
_cell.angle_beta   90.00
_cell.angle_gamma   90.00
#
_symmetry.space_group_name_H-M   'P 1'
#
loop_
_entity.id
_entity.type
_entity.pdbx_description
1 polymer ?
#
loop_
_entity_poly.entity_id
_entity_poly.type
_entity_poly.pdbx_seq_one_letter_code
_entity_poly.pdbx_strand_id
1 'polypeptide(L)'
;MQTKILSFIAALVLVAGCMDNGVPYAPESLNRLTVKAVYPEGIAPRGGATVSVVEVSGITSYTVKTGSDGSVVTEVPNGIYRITVRDRSEDFIFNSTKDKVLVSDKDVSIEMELQQSKAGAIVVKEIYCGGCSKAPKEGTYQSDKYIILHNNSIDTEYLDGLMMGTLSPYNSNAANPWVEDGVLPDFLPVIQAVLAIPGKGEDFPLEPGEDAVIALCGAIDHTAEYPLSVNLNRPDVFTLYDPVLFPNATYHPAPGPLVQPQRYLDIIIKTGQANAYTLSLNSPTFILFRAPSGVDIKEFVQLNQNLPQVPGSNEKVVAIPRDWVVDGVEVFNGGSSGNQKRLPASIDAGAVYLSETYKGRTLMRKADESLSEEQGFEVLMDSNNSTEDFYERETQSLHQ
;
A
#
# COMPACT_ATOMS: atom_id res chain seq x y z
N MET A 1 20.39 23.05 -69.65
CA MET A 1 20.65 21.68 -70.09
C MET A 1 21.84 21.15 -69.30
N GLN A 2 21.64 20.26 -68.41
CA GLN A 2 22.54 19.20 -68.00
C GLN A 2 22.14 18.56 -66.69
N THR A 3 22.09 17.31 -66.76
CA THR A 3 21.48 16.28 -65.93
C THR A 3 22.18 16.10 -64.59
N LYS A 4 21.40 15.98 -63.51
CA LYS A 4 21.88 15.57 -62.19
C LYS A 4 21.93 14.05 -62.15
N ILE A 5 23.09 13.50 -61.82
CA ILE A 5 23.29 12.10 -61.47
C ILE A 5 23.32 11.99 -59.96
N LEU A 6 22.36 11.24 -59.42
CA LEU A 6 22.29 10.88 -58.01
C LEU A 6 23.09 9.59 -57.81
N SER A 7 24.16 9.64 -57.02
CA SER A 7 24.92 8.44 -56.64
C SER A 7 24.40 7.95 -55.28
N PHE A 8 23.79 6.77 -55.26
CA PHE A 8 23.46 6.02 -54.07
C PHE A 8 24.68 5.23 -53.62
N ILE A 9 25.21 5.54 -52.44
CA ILE A 9 26.21 4.70 -51.79
C ILE A 9 25.48 3.75 -50.86
N ALA A 10 25.44 2.47 -51.22
CA ALA A 10 24.97 1.41 -50.34
C ALA A 10 26.12 0.99 -49.43
N ALA A 11 25.98 1.26 -48.14
CA ALA A 11 26.90 0.72 -47.12
C ALA A 11 26.52 -0.72 -46.80
N LEU A 12 27.39 -1.65 -47.19
CA LEU A 12 27.28 -3.07 -46.87
C LEU A 12 27.82 -3.28 -45.48
N VAL A 13 26.95 -3.49 -44.49
CA VAL A 13 27.35 -3.94 -43.16
C VAL A 13 27.45 -5.46 -43.15
N LEU A 14 28.67 -5.97 -43.14
CA LEU A 14 28.95 -7.39 -42.86
C LEU A 14 28.73 -7.67 -41.39
N VAL A 15 27.61 -8.27 -41.02
CA VAL A 15 27.39 -8.88 -39.74
C VAL A 15 27.98 -10.29 -39.78
N ALA A 16 29.09 -10.49 -39.04
CA ALA A 16 29.62 -11.81 -38.80
C ALA A 16 28.65 -12.57 -37.91
N GLY A 17 27.91 -13.51 -38.49
CA GLY A 17 26.99 -14.37 -37.78
C GLY A 17 27.76 -15.37 -36.91
N CYS A 18 27.51 -15.34 -35.60
CA CYS A 18 27.67 -16.52 -34.77
C CYS A 18 26.69 -17.59 -35.27
N MET A 19 27.18 -18.77 -35.57
CA MET A 19 26.35 -19.93 -35.91
C MET A 19 25.53 -20.31 -34.68
N ASP A 20 24.28 -19.91 -34.68
CA ASP A 20 23.25 -20.42 -33.78
C ASP A 20 22.80 -21.77 -34.38
N ASN A 21 22.86 -22.83 -33.56
CA ASN A 21 22.36 -24.15 -33.95
C ASN A 21 20.85 -24.08 -34.08
N GLY A 22 20.38 -23.78 -35.30
CA GLY A 22 18.99 -23.51 -35.63
C GLY A 22 18.02 -24.61 -35.22
N VAL A 23 17.51 -24.46 -34.01
CA VAL A 23 16.16 -24.91 -33.68
C VAL A 23 15.25 -23.78 -34.15
N PRO A 24 14.33 -23.98 -35.10
CA PRO A 24 13.37 -22.95 -35.47
C PRO A 24 12.61 -22.55 -34.22
N TYR A 25 12.70 -21.28 -33.80
CA TYR A 25 11.84 -20.73 -32.74
C TYR A 25 10.40 -20.86 -33.27
N ALA A 26 9.68 -21.85 -32.77
CA ALA A 26 8.26 -21.96 -33.09
C ALA A 26 7.60 -20.69 -32.52
N PRO A 27 6.80 -19.95 -33.30
CA PRO A 27 6.10 -18.81 -32.80
C PRO A 27 5.27 -19.27 -31.57
N GLU A 28 5.39 -18.56 -30.47
CA GLU A 28 4.59 -18.87 -29.28
C GLU A 28 3.11 -18.85 -29.66
N SER A 29 2.41 -19.92 -29.31
CA SER A 29 0.97 -19.99 -29.55
C SER A 29 0.28 -18.99 -28.63
N LEU A 30 -0.39 -18.00 -29.22
CA LEU A 30 -1.20 -17.05 -28.48
C LEU A 30 -2.60 -17.63 -28.27
N ASN A 31 -3.11 -17.50 -27.06
CA ASN A 31 -4.44 -17.93 -26.67
C ASN A 31 -5.29 -16.71 -26.31
N ARG A 32 -6.57 -16.74 -26.59
CA ARG A 32 -7.47 -15.66 -26.23
C ARG A 32 -7.83 -15.77 -24.75
N LEU A 33 -7.53 -14.70 -24.01
CA LEU A 33 -7.98 -14.52 -22.63
C LEU A 33 -9.11 -13.50 -22.62
N THR A 34 -10.31 -13.97 -22.27
CA THR A 34 -11.48 -13.12 -22.07
C THR A 34 -11.66 -12.85 -20.59
N VAL A 35 -11.69 -11.57 -20.22
CA VAL A 35 -11.94 -11.12 -18.84
C VAL A 35 -13.24 -10.33 -18.83
N LYS A 36 -14.16 -10.69 -17.92
CA LYS A 36 -15.42 -9.97 -17.70
C LYS A 36 -15.47 -9.45 -16.27
N ALA A 37 -15.57 -8.15 -16.13
CA ALA A 37 -15.80 -7.46 -14.87
C ALA A 37 -17.27 -7.60 -14.46
N VAL A 38 -17.52 -8.18 -13.28
CA VAL A 38 -18.86 -8.34 -12.70
C VAL A 38 -18.96 -7.36 -11.53
N TYR A 39 -19.78 -6.33 -11.71
CA TYR A 39 -20.02 -5.32 -10.68
C TYR A 39 -20.98 -5.81 -9.62
N PRO A 40 -20.96 -5.24 -8.39
CA PRO A 40 -21.93 -5.55 -7.35
C PRO A 40 -23.38 -5.30 -7.80
N GLU A 41 -24.31 -5.95 -7.11
CA GLU A 41 -25.73 -5.84 -7.41
C GLU A 41 -26.20 -4.37 -7.46
N GLY A 42 -26.95 -4.02 -8.49
CA GLY A 42 -27.45 -2.67 -8.73
C GLY A 42 -26.52 -1.74 -9.52
N ILE A 43 -25.30 -2.18 -9.82
CA ILE A 43 -24.33 -1.42 -10.62
C ILE A 43 -24.21 -2.06 -12.01
N ALA A 44 -24.56 -1.28 -13.05
CA ALA A 44 -24.46 -1.75 -14.42
C ALA A 44 -22.99 -1.88 -14.86
N PRO A 45 -22.64 -2.88 -15.69
CA PRO A 45 -21.34 -2.95 -16.35
C PRO A 45 -21.06 -1.66 -17.14
N ARG A 46 -19.78 -1.26 -17.16
CA ARG A 46 -19.34 -0.09 -17.90
C ARG A 46 -18.00 -0.31 -18.55
N GLY A 47 -17.72 0.48 -19.60
CA GLY A 47 -16.43 0.46 -20.29
C GLY A 47 -15.37 1.29 -19.57
N GLY A 48 -14.12 0.96 -19.84
CA GLY A 48 -12.98 1.72 -19.33
C GLY A 48 -12.31 1.15 -18.11
N ALA A 49 -12.88 0.11 -17.46
CA ALA A 49 -12.19 -0.59 -16.38
C ALA A 49 -10.85 -1.15 -16.88
N THR A 50 -9.79 -0.89 -16.13
CA THR A 50 -8.44 -1.34 -16.47
C THR A 50 -8.25 -2.79 -16.06
N VAL A 51 -7.82 -3.62 -17.01
CA VAL A 51 -7.47 -5.02 -16.77
C VAL A 51 -5.97 -5.18 -16.97
N SER A 52 -5.28 -5.57 -15.90
CA SER A 52 -3.85 -5.89 -15.90
C SER A 52 -3.69 -7.42 -15.90
N VAL A 53 -2.89 -7.94 -16.81
CA VAL A 53 -2.59 -9.36 -16.97
C VAL A 53 -1.07 -9.52 -16.87
N VAL A 54 -0.57 -10.02 -15.74
CA VAL A 54 0.86 -10.13 -15.45
C VAL A 54 1.24 -11.60 -15.33
N GLU A 55 2.22 -12.04 -16.10
CA GLU A 55 2.78 -13.37 -15.96
C GLU A 55 3.47 -13.51 -14.58
N VAL A 56 3.27 -14.64 -13.90
CA VAL A 56 3.84 -14.88 -12.56
C VAL A 56 5.37 -14.82 -12.56
N SER A 57 6.02 -15.10 -13.70
CA SER A 57 7.46 -14.90 -13.89
C SER A 57 7.88 -13.41 -13.91
N GLY A 58 6.92 -12.48 -14.10
CA GLY A 58 7.16 -11.05 -14.17
C GLY A 58 7.78 -10.55 -15.49
N ILE A 59 7.94 -11.42 -16.49
CA ILE A 59 8.59 -11.07 -17.77
C ILE A 59 7.59 -10.36 -18.70
N THR A 60 6.31 -10.76 -18.66
CA THR A 60 5.29 -10.27 -19.59
C THR A 60 4.11 -9.67 -18.85
N SER A 61 3.69 -8.49 -19.28
CA SER A 61 2.50 -7.82 -18.76
C SER A 61 1.69 -7.15 -19.86
N TYR A 62 0.37 -7.18 -19.71
CA TYR A 62 -0.58 -6.53 -20.63
C TYR A 62 -1.53 -5.66 -19.80
N THR A 63 -1.82 -4.48 -20.32
CA THR A 63 -2.85 -3.59 -19.74
C THR A 63 -3.84 -3.25 -20.84
N VAL A 64 -5.10 -3.59 -20.61
CA VAL A 64 -6.21 -3.37 -21.55
C VAL A 64 -7.42 -2.80 -20.83
N LYS A 65 -8.38 -2.23 -21.56
CA LYS A 65 -9.60 -1.66 -20.97
C LYS A 65 -10.84 -2.42 -21.43
N THR A 66 -11.82 -2.54 -20.54
CA THR A 66 -13.10 -3.19 -20.85
C THR A 66 -13.94 -2.37 -21.84
N GLY A 67 -14.73 -3.05 -22.65
CA GLY A 67 -15.82 -2.46 -23.44
C GLY A 67 -17.03 -2.12 -22.57
N SER A 68 -18.05 -1.51 -23.17
CA SER A 68 -19.27 -1.05 -22.49
C SER A 68 -20.08 -2.15 -21.78
N ASP A 69 -19.84 -3.41 -22.12
CA ASP A 69 -20.42 -4.60 -21.49
C ASP A 69 -19.60 -5.13 -20.30
N GLY A 70 -18.52 -4.44 -19.93
CA GLY A 70 -17.57 -4.84 -18.90
C GLY A 70 -16.59 -5.93 -19.32
N SER A 71 -16.54 -6.32 -20.60
CA SER A 71 -15.68 -7.39 -21.09
C SER A 71 -14.50 -6.86 -21.89
N VAL A 72 -13.39 -7.62 -21.89
CA VAL A 72 -12.24 -7.40 -22.76
C VAL A 72 -11.62 -8.72 -23.18
N VAL A 73 -11.04 -8.74 -24.37
CA VAL A 73 -10.29 -9.88 -24.92
C VAL A 73 -8.87 -9.43 -25.19
N THR A 74 -7.89 -10.19 -24.73
CA THR A 74 -6.48 -10.02 -25.07
C THR A 74 -5.87 -11.34 -25.48
N GLU A 75 -4.78 -11.32 -26.21
CA GLU A 75 -4.03 -12.52 -26.61
C GLU A 75 -2.77 -12.63 -25.76
N VAL A 76 -2.57 -13.79 -25.16
CA VAL A 76 -1.44 -14.07 -24.27
C VAL A 76 -0.81 -15.42 -24.60
N PRO A 77 0.52 -15.59 -24.42
CA PRO A 77 1.19 -16.89 -24.51
C PRO A 77 0.68 -17.89 -23.47
N ASN A 78 1.13 -19.13 -23.60
CA ASN A 78 0.98 -20.11 -22.52
C ASN A 78 1.73 -19.64 -21.28
N GLY A 79 1.07 -19.67 -20.13
CA GLY A 79 1.66 -19.18 -18.87
C GLY A 79 0.70 -19.27 -17.71
N ILE A 80 1.21 -18.83 -16.55
CA ILE A 80 0.40 -18.64 -15.32
C ILE A 80 0.36 -17.14 -15.05
N TYR A 81 -0.84 -16.61 -14.99
CA TYR A 81 -1.05 -15.16 -14.91
C TYR A 81 -1.73 -14.75 -13.59
N ARG A 82 -1.36 -13.57 -13.11
CA ARG A 82 -2.18 -12.77 -12.19
C ARG A 82 -3.02 -11.82 -13.03
N ILE A 83 -4.31 -11.76 -12.77
CA ILE A 83 -5.23 -10.86 -13.47
C ILE A 83 -5.86 -9.96 -12.43
N THR A 84 -5.76 -8.64 -12.64
CA THR A 84 -6.35 -7.62 -11.80
C THR A 84 -7.30 -6.77 -12.64
N VAL A 85 -8.51 -6.54 -12.14
CA VAL A 85 -9.46 -5.58 -12.71
C VAL A 85 -9.63 -4.44 -11.73
N ARG A 86 -9.54 -3.21 -12.21
CA ARG A 86 -9.78 -1.99 -11.42
C ARG A 86 -10.64 -1.01 -12.20
N ASP A 87 -11.54 -0.36 -11.49
CA ASP A 87 -12.36 0.73 -12.01
C ASP A 87 -12.63 1.73 -10.89
N ARG A 88 -12.92 2.98 -11.23
CA ARG A 88 -13.21 4.05 -10.27
C ARG A 88 -14.40 4.87 -10.75
N SER A 89 -15.25 5.24 -9.83
CA SER A 89 -16.22 6.33 -9.96
C SER A 89 -15.86 7.46 -9.02
N GLU A 90 -16.61 8.51 -9.00
CA GLU A 90 -16.42 9.66 -8.11
C GLU A 90 -16.28 9.23 -6.63
N ASP A 91 -17.17 8.36 -6.17
CA ASP A 91 -17.25 7.95 -4.75
C ASP A 91 -16.71 6.55 -4.45
N PHE A 92 -16.49 5.72 -5.48
CA PHE A 92 -16.21 4.30 -5.27
C PHE A 92 -15.07 3.78 -6.13
N ILE A 93 -14.31 2.88 -5.52
CA ILE A 93 -13.29 2.05 -6.16
C ILE A 93 -13.85 0.65 -6.32
N PHE A 94 -13.59 0.05 -7.48
CA PHE A 94 -13.97 -1.33 -7.79
C PHE A 94 -12.72 -2.10 -8.16
N ASN A 95 -12.45 -3.20 -7.47
CA ASN A 95 -11.29 -4.04 -7.76
C ASN A 95 -11.59 -5.53 -7.64
N SER A 96 -10.78 -6.32 -8.32
CA SER A 96 -10.71 -7.77 -8.15
C SER A 96 -9.34 -8.27 -8.61
N THR A 97 -8.79 -9.25 -7.91
CA THR A 97 -7.53 -9.91 -8.30
C THR A 97 -7.72 -11.42 -8.30
N LYS A 98 -7.22 -12.08 -9.33
CA LYS A 98 -7.20 -13.54 -9.45
C LYS A 98 -5.80 -14.01 -9.77
N ASP A 99 -5.21 -14.73 -8.84
CA ASP A 99 -3.89 -15.33 -9.00
C ASP A 99 -3.96 -16.69 -9.70
N LYS A 100 -2.82 -17.08 -10.31
CA LYS A 100 -2.58 -18.42 -10.85
C LYS A 100 -3.58 -18.85 -11.93
N VAL A 101 -4.01 -17.92 -12.77
CA VAL A 101 -4.81 -18.24 -13.95
C VAL A 101 -3.93 -18.95 -14.97
N LEU A 102 -4.20 -20.23 -15.21
CA LEU A 102 -3.45 -21.04 -16.17
C LEU A 102 -4.03 -20.84 -17.58
N VAL A 103 -3.17 -20.43 -18.52
CA VAL A 103 -3.45 -20.43 -19.97
C VAL A 103 -2.53 -21.48 -20.60
N SER A 104 -3.12 -22.50 -21.26
CA SER A 104 -2.36 -23.61 -21.86
C SER A 104 -3.12 -24.16 -23.07
N ASP A 105 -2.63 -23.83 -24.25
CA ASP A 105 -3.08 -24.31 -25.57
C ASP A 105 -4.58 -24.23 -25.84
N LYS A 106 -5.30 -23.31 -25.19
CA LYS A 106 -6.71 -23.04 -25.39
C LYS A 106 -7.14 -21.68 -24.84
N ASP A 107 -8.22 -21.17 -25.41
CA ASP A 107 -8.85 -19.94 -24.98
C ASP A 107 -9.38 -20.09 -23.53
N VAL A 108 -9.21 -19.05 -22.75
CA VAL A 108 -9.65 -18.96 -21.34
C VAL A 108 -10.62 -17.80 -21.18
N SER A 109 -11.73 -18.05 -20.51
CA SER A 109 -12.70 -17.01 -20.13
C SER A 109 -12.89 -17.02 -18.63
N ILE A 110 -12.78 -15.84 -18.00
CA ILE A 110 -12.95 -15.67 -16.55
C ILE A 110 -13.91 -14.52 -16.25
N GLU A 111 -14.68 -14.69 -15.20
CA GLU A 111 -15.44 -13.62 -14.57
C GLU A 111 -14.69 -13.17 -13.32
N MET A 112 -14.62 -11.86 -13.13
CA MET A 112 -13.96 -11.18 -12.03
C MET A 112 -15.00 -10.40 -11.25
N GLU A 113 -15.44 -10.93 -10.12
CA GLU A 113 -16.37 -10.26 -9.21
C GLU A 113 -15.65 -9.09 -8.54
N LEU A 114 -16.10 -7.87 -8.83
CA LEU A 114 -15.49 -6.65 -8.29
C LEU A 114 -15.99 -6.38 -6.87
N GLN A 115 -15.05 -6.12 -5.98
CA GLN A 115 -15.35 -5.59 -4.64
C GLN A 115 -15.46 -4.07 -4.73
N GLN A 116 -16.50 -3.52 -4.11
CA GLN A 116 -16.72 -2.08 -4.01
C GLN A 116 -16.21 -1.56 -2.68
N SER A 117 -15.51 -0.43 -2.71
CA SER A 117 -15.11 0.34 -1.54
C SER A 117 -15.28 1.83 -1.81
N LYS A 118 -15.33 2.64 -0.76
CA LYS A 118 -15.30 4.10 -0.93
C LYS A 118 -13.90 4.54 -1.35
N ALA A 119 -13.80 5.52 -2.24
CA ALA A 119 -12.55 6.21 -2.51
C ALA A 119 -12.12 6.98 -1.26
N GLY A 120 -10.89 6.77 -0.79
CA GLY A 120 -10.34 7.49 0.35
C GLY A 120 -9.95 8.92 -0.04
N ALA A 121 -10.38 9.93 0.75
CA ALA A 121 -9.88 11.29 0.59
C ALA A 121 -8.44 11.37 1.12
N ILE A 122 -8.15 10.74 2.26
CA ILE A 122 -6.81 10.65 2.83
C ILE A 122 -6.24 9.26 2.56
N VAL A 123 -5.08 9.21 1.93
CA VAL A 123 -4.38 7.95 1.59
C VAL A 123 -3.00 7.89 2.22
N VAL A 124 -2.47 6.69 2.41
CA VAL A 124 -1.08 6.46 2.79
C VAL A 124 -0.19 6.67 1.56
N LYS A 125 0.65 7.69 1.59
CA LYS A 125 1.61 8.02 0.53
C LYS A 125 2.89 7.22 0.66
N GLU A 126 3.46 7.15 1.87
CA GLU A 126 4.75 6.50 2.12
C GLU A 126 4.75 5.74 3.43
N ILE A 127 5.36 4.55 3.42
CA ILE A 127 5.62 3.75 4.62
C ILE A 127 7.13 3.50 4.71
N TYR A 128 7.79 4.18 5.66
CA TYR A 128 9.17 3.91 6.00
C TYR A 128 9.24 3.05 7.27
N CYS A 129 9.44 1.74 7.07
CA CYS A 129 9.48 0.76 8.15
C CYS A 129 10.82 0.01 8.24
N GLY A 130 11.58 -0.04 7.14
CA GLY A 130 12.74 -0.92 6.97
C GLY A 130 14.01 -0.49 7.71
N GLY A 131 14.09 0.76 8.20
CA GLY A 131 15.28 1.29 8.85
C GLY A 131 16.48 1.48 7.91
N CYS A 132 17.61 1.89 8.47
CA CYS A 132 18.83 2.19 7.70
C CYS A 132 20.09 1.58 8.33
N SER A 133 21.21 1.68 7.62
CA SER A 133 22.54 1.43 8.16
C SER A 133 22.96 2.56 9.09
N LYS A 134 23.75 2.26 10.11
CA LYS A 134 24.41 3.23 10.99
C LYS A 134 25.70 3.81 10.39
N ALA A 135 26.00 3.57 9.11
CA ALA A 135 27.23 4.05 8.51
C ALA A 135 27.50 5.53 8.81
N PRO A 136 28.78 5.93 9.07
CA PRO A 136 30.00 5.11 9.01
C PRO A 136 30.20 4.17 10.22
N LYS A 137 29.34 4.20 11.25
CA LYS A 137 29.36 3.26 12.36
C LYS A 137 28.87 1.90 11.88
N GLU A 138 29.29 0.84 12.54
CA GLU A 138 28.76 -0.51 12.28
C GLU A 138 27.35 -0.67 12.87
N GLY A 139 26.55 -1.53 12.22
CA GLY A 139 25.23 -1.93 12.70
C GLY A 139 24.06 -1.29 11.94
N THR A 140 22.87 -1.49 12.48
CA THR A 140 21.60 -1.11 11.86
C THR A 140 20.77 -0.23 12.80
N TYR A 141 19.89 0.62 12.23
CA TYR A 141 19.00 1.52 12.93
C TYR A 141 17.56 1.35 12.44
N GLN A 142 16.58 1.48 13.35
CA GLN A 142 15.17 1.27 13.02
C GLN A 142 14.20 2.08 13.90
N SER A 143 14.68 3.05 14.66
CA SER A 143 13.84 3.90 15.51
C SER A 143 13.46 5.22 14.83
N ASP A 144 13.46 5.23 13.50
CA ASP A 144 13.22 6.37 12.63
C ASP A 144 12.00 6.15 11.70
N LYS A 145 11.08 5.27 12.13
CA LYS A 145 9.92 4.86 11.31
C LYS A 145 8.86 5.93 11.26
N TYR A 146 8.36 6.19 10.05
CA TYR A 146 7.29 7.14 9.82
C TYR A 146 6.33 6.68 8.71
N ILE A 147 5.18 7.34 8.68
CA ILE A 147 4.18 7.25 7.61
C ILE A 147 3.95 8.66 7.07
N ILE A 148 3.76 8.79 5.77
CA ILE A 148 3.24 10.03 5.16
C ILE A 148 1.82 9.75 4.70
N LEU A 149 0.89 10.63 5.10
CA LEU A 149 -0.47 10.72 4.61
C LEU A 149 -0.54 11.79 3.53
N HIS A 150 -1.50 11.66 2.62
CA HIS A 150 -1.71 12.58 1.51
C HIS A 150 -3.21 12.88 1.34
N ASN A 151 -3.56 14.13 1.08
CA ASN A 151 -4.91 14.46 0.70
C ASN A 151 -5.09 14.29 -0.81
N ASN A 152 -5.81 13.23 -1.16
CA ASN A 152 -6.07 12.80 -2.53
C ASN A 152 -7.37 13.40 -3.12
N SER A 153 -8.06 14.23 -2.33
CA SER A 153 -9.34 14.84 -2.71
C SER A 153 -9.15 16.28 -3.19
N ILE A 154 -10.22 16.84 -3.79
CA ILE A 154 -10.26 18.24 -4.23
C ILE A 154 -10.67 19.20 -3.11
N ASP A 155 -11.03 18.68 -1.95
CA ASP A 155 -11.48 19.46 -0.80
C ASP A 155 -10.42 19.45 0.30
N THR A 156 -10.44 20.47 1.16
CA THR A 156 -9.67 20.49 2.40
C THR A 156 -10.17 19.38 3.31
N GLU A 157 -9.30 18.46 3.67
CA GLU A 157 -9.58 17.39 4.63
C GLU A 157 -9.03 17.75 6.01
N TYR A 158 -9.78 17.40 7.06
CA TYR A 158 -9.33 17.61 8.43
C TYR A 158 -8.83 16.30 9.02
N LEU A 159 -7.60 16.31 9.50
CA LEU A 159 -6.96 15.10 10.06
C LEU A 159 -7.44 14.78 11.49
N ASP A 160 -8.10 15.71 12.14
CA ASP A 160 -8.64 15.57 13.50
C ASP A 160 -9.43 14.28 13.66
N GLY A 161 -9.11 13.51 14.70
CA GLY A 161 -9.79 12.25 14.99
C GLY A 161 -9.57 11.13 13.97
N LEU A 162 -8.71 11.30 12.96
CA LEU A 162 -8.28 10.21 12.09
C LEU A 162 -7.48 9.22 12.92
N MET A 163 -7.90 7.97 12.92
CA MET A 163 -7.28 6.90 13.70
C MET A 163 -6.42 6.01 12.84
N MET A 164 -5.48 5.32 13.50
CA MET A 164 -4.55 4.41 12.84
C MET A 164 -4.18 3.24 13.74
N GLY A 165 -3.73 2.15 13.11
CA GLY A 165 -3.23 0.98 13.79
C GLY A 165 -2.62 -0.05 12.87
N THR A 166 -2.02 -1.06 13.49
CA THR A 166 -1.45 -2.23 12.81
C THR A 166 -2.26 -3.47 13.15
N LEU A 167 -2.28 -4.47 12.25
CA LEU A 167 -3.12 -5.65 12.41
C LEU A 167 -2.37 -6.86 12.97
N SER A 168 -3.13 -7.75 13.61
CA SER A 168 -2.71 -9.11 13.97
C SER A 168 -2.84 -10.06 12.75
N PRO A 169 -1.86 -10.95 12.54
CA PRO A 169 -0.57 -11.07 13.22
C PRO A 169 0.39 -9.93 12.84
N TYR A 170 1.33 -9.61 13.73
CA TYR A 170 2.31 -8.52 13.56
C TYR A 170 3.16 -8.64 12.31
N ASN A 171 3.48 -9.86 11.89
CA ASN A 171 4.23 -10.16 10.66
C ASN A 171 3.41 -11.01 9.70
N SER A 172 3.52 -10.76 8.40
CA SER A 172 2.79 -11.47 7.35
C SER A 172 3.15 -12.94 7.21
N ASN A 173 4.35 -13.33 7.60
CA ASN A 173 4.83 -14.73 7.56
C ASN A 173 4.50 -15.54 8.82
N ALA A 174 3.80 -14.95 9.78
CA ALA A 174 3.20 -15.68 10.89
C ALA A 174 1.87 -16.31 10.47
N ALA A 175 1.53 -17.46 11.06
CA ALA A 175 0.20 -18.03 10.90
C ALA A 175 -0.86 -17.00 11.32
N ASN A 176 -1.85 -16.79 10.47
CA ASN A 176 -2.93 -15.85 10.79
C ASN A 176 -4.01 -16.56 11.64
N PRO A 177 -4.08 -16.29 12.95
CA PRO A 177 -4.99 -16.98 13.87
C PRO A 177 -6.46 -16.61 13.66
N TRP A 178 -6.73 -15.59 12.84
CA TRP A 178 -8.07 -15.06 12.57
C TRP A 178 -8.71 -15.68 11.33
N VAL A 179 -7.96 -16.46 10.56
CA VAL A 179 -8.49 -17.11 9.35
C VAL A 179 -9.20 -18.40 9.71
N GLU A 180 -10.48 -18.47 9.41
CA GLU A 180 -11.30 -19.68 9.52
C GLU A 180 -11.72 -20.12 8.11
N ASP A 181 -11.43 -21.36 7.74
CA ASP A 181 -11.73 -21.92 6.42
C ASP A 181 -11.25 -21.08 5.22
N GLY A 182 -10.12 -20.38 5.39
CA GLY A 182 -9.55 -19.50 4.37
C GLY A 182 -10.19 -18.11 4.31
N VAL A 183 -11.09 -17.77 5.23
CA VAL A 183 -11.80 -16.49 5.27
C VAL A 183 -11.31 -15.62 6.42
N LEU A 184 -11.05 -14.35 6.15
CA LEU A 184 -10.72 -13.35 7.15
C LEU A 184 -11.98 -12.93 7.94
N PRO A 185 -11.84 -12.57 9.26
CA PRO A 185 -12.98 -12.14 10.08
C PRO A 185 -13.64 -10.87 9.52
N ASP A 186 -14.89 -10.62 9.88
CA ASP A 186 -15.65 -9.43 9.45
C ASP A 186 -15.17 -8.11 10.08
N PHE A 187 -14.19 -8.17 10.94
CA PHE A 187 -13.53 -7.02 11.57
C PHE A 187 -12.02 -7.05 11.31
N LEU A 188 -11.36 -5.94 11.59
CA LEU A 188 -9.91 -5.79 11.50
C LEU A 188 -9.31 -5.86 12.92
N PRO A 189 -8.45 -6.87 13.21
CA PRO A 189 -7.90 -7.10 14.54
C PRO A 189 -6.70 -6.16 14.82
N VAL A 190 -6.95 -4.94 15.28
CA VAL A 190 -5.89 -3.95 15.58
C VAL A 190 -5.16 -4.31 16.87
N ILE A 191 -3.82 -4.41 16.77
CA ILE A 191 -2.91 -4.75 17.88
C ILE A 191 -2.11 -3.55 18.38
N GLN A 192 -1.42 -3.73 19.48
CA GLN A 192 -0.55 -2.78 20.18
C GLN A 192 -1.32 -1.57 20.74
N ALA A 193 -1.86 -0.72 19.91
CA ALA A 193 -2.68 0.42 20.29
C ALA A 193 -3.51 0.91 19.10
N VAL A 194 -4.61 1.60 19.39
CA VAL A 194 -5.29 2.51 18.49
C VAL A 194 -4.79 3.91 18.79
N LEU A 195 -4.21 4.54 17.78
CA LEU A 195 -3.70 5.91 17.83
C LEU A 195 -4.66 6.82 17.06
N ALA A 196 -4.76 8.09 17.46
CA ALA A 196 -5.56 9.09 16.77
C ALA A 196 -4.80 10.40 16.61
N ILE A 197 -5.00 11.09 15.51
CA ILE A 197 -4.58 12.47 15.37
C ILE A 197 -5.44 13.30 16.32
N PRO A 198 -4.83 14.13 17.19
CA PRO A 198 -5.57 14.97 18.14
C PRO A 198 -6.41 16.03 17.41
N GLY A 199 -7.19 16.81 18.14
CA GLY A 199 -7.92 17.93 17.61
C GLY A 199 -9.43 17.89 17.91
N LYS A 200 -10.14 18.93 17.45
CA LYS A 200 -11.56 19.13 17.72
C LYS A 200 -12.44 19.22 16.48
N GLY A 201 -11.88 18.81 15.33
CA GLY A 201 -12.59 18.72 14.07
C GLY A 201 -12.03 19.61 12.95
N GLU A 202 -11.37 20.73 13.28
CA GLU A 202 -10.87 21.71 12.30
C GLU A 202 -9.47 22.25 12.67
N ASP A 203 -8.76 21.57 13.59
CA ASP A 203 -7.45 22.07 14.08
C ASP A 203 -6.30 21.72 13.12
N PHE A 204 -6.46 20.66 12.31
CA PHE A 204 -5.43 20.15 11.41
C PHE A 204 -5.96 19.98 9.98
N PRO A 205 -6.19 21.10 9.25
CA PRO A 205 -6.54 21.03 7.83
C PRO A 205 -5.37 20.48 7.01
N LEU A 206 -5.68 19.74 5.98
CA LEU A 206 -4.78 19.26 4.94
C LEU A 206 -5.38 19.63 3.59
N GLU A 207 -4.75 20.57 2.89
CA GLU A 207 -5.23 21.04 1.59
C GLU A 207 -5.07 19.97 0.50
N PRO A 208 -5.77 20.07 -0.64
CA PRO A 208 -5.60 19.16 -1.76
C PRO A 208 -4.13 19.03 -2.19
N GLY A 209 -3.64 17.78 -2.28
CA GLY A 209 -2.26 17.49 -2.65
C GLY A 209 -1.22 17.70 -1.55
N GLU A 210 -1.62 18.10 -0.34
CA GLU A 210 -0.70 18.25 0.79
C GLU A 210 -0.44 16.92 1.52
N ASP A 211 0.70 16.90 2.20
CA ASP A 211 1.21 15.75 2.95
C ASP A 211 1.23 16.02 4.46
N ALA A 212 0.98 14.99 5.26
CA ALA A 212 1.15 15.01 6.70
C ALA A 212 2.07 13.88 7.15
N VAL A 213 3.09 14.18 7.96
CA VAL A 213 4.07 13.21 8.45
C VAL A 213 3.72 12.73 9.85
N ILE A 214 3.75 11.41 10.04
CA ILE A 214 3.51 10.76 11.33
C ILE A 214 4.75 9.98 11.74
N ALA A 215 5.51 10.49 12.70
CA ALA A 215 6.62 9.77 13.33
C ALA A 215 6.07 8.75 14.34
N LEU A 216 6.09 7.48 13.97
CA LEU A 216 5.67 6.37 14.85
C LEU A 216 6.73 5.96 15.85
N CYS A 217 7.99 6.30 15.58
CA CYS A 217 9.12 6.17 16.48
C CYS A 217 9.90 7.49 16.46
N GLY A 218 10.20 8.03 17.62
CA GLY A 218 11.09 9.16 17.86
C GLY A 218 11.03 10.36 16.91
N ALA A 219 10.28 11.40 17.22
CA ALA A 219 10.29 12.64 16.47
C ALA A 219 11.49 13.53 16.86
N ILE A 220 12.69 13.08 16.52
CA ILE A 220 13.97 13.75 16.75
C ILE A 220 14.75 13.89 15.44
N ASP A 221 15.87 14.60 15.46
CA ASP A 221 16.82 14.56 14.35
C ASP A 221 17.71 13.34 14.46
N HIS A 222 17.33 12.27 13.77
CA HIS A 222 18.10 11.02 13.75
C HIS A 222 19.39 11.17 12.93
N THR A 223 19.45 12.10 11.98
CA THR A 223 20.63 12.32 11.13
C THR A 223 21.83 12.83 11.91
N ALA A 224 21.59 13.47 13.06
CA ALA A 224 22.65 13.95 13.95
C ALA A 224 23.58 12.81 14.43
N GLU A 225 23.07 11.60 14.54
CA GLU A 225 23.85 10.42 14.94
C GLU A 225 24.02 9.39 13.80
N TYR A 226 23.01 9.26 12.93
CA TYR A 226 22.95 8.29 11.84
C TYR A 226 22.66 9.00 10.50
N PRO A 227 23.70 9.40 9.74
CA PRO A 227 23.54 10.24 8.54
C PRO A 227 22.64 9.68 7.45
N LEU A 228 22.41 8.36 7.43
CA LEU A 228 21.52 7.70 6.45
C LEU A 228 20.06 7.60 6.93
N SER A 229 19.76 8.15 8.10
CA SER A 229 18.42 8.24 8.66
C SER A 229 17.71 9.54 8.22
N VAL A 230 16.69 9.97 8.94
CA VAL A 230 15.84 11.11 8.64
C VAL A 230 15.78 12.12 9.79
N ASN A 231 15.47 13.35 9.48
CA ASN A 231 15.19 14.38 10.47
C ASN A 231 13.68 14.50 10.67
N LEU A 232 13.19 14.00 11.82
CA LEU A 232 11.80 14.10 12.26
C LEU A 232 11.56 15.19 13.31
N ASN A 233 12.60 15.98 13.70
CA ASN A 233 12.46 17.15 14.55
C ASN A 233 11.93 18.33 13.72
N ARG A 234 10.63 18.35 13.44
CA ARG A 234 9.98 19.33 12.57
C ARG A 234 8.66 19.81 13.19
N PRO A 235 8.24 21.06 12.93
CA PRO A 235 7.01 21.61 13.54
C PRO A 235 5.72 21.02 12.98
N ASP A 236 5.76 20.39 11.81
CA ASP A 236 4.64 19.83 11.08
C ASP A 236 4.42 18.32 11.34
N VAL A 237 5.31 17.66 12.09
CA VAL A 237 5.26 16.22 12.34
C VAL A 237 4.30 15.89 13.48
N PHE A 238 3.38 14.94 13.24
CA PHE A 238 2.67 14.25 14.31
C PHE A 238 3.54 13.14 14.89
N THR A 239 3.45 12.89 16.20
CA THR A 239 4.28 11.85 16.81
C THR A 239 3.60 11.12 17.95
N LEU A 240 3.95 9.84 18.10
CA LEU A 240 3.61 9.08 19.28
C LEU A 240 4.62 9.35 20.40
N TYR A 241 4.17 10.02 21.45
CA TYR A 241 4.96 10.23 22.66
C TYR A 241 4.11 10.15 23.92
N ASP A 242 4.22 9.06 24.62
CA ASP A 242 3.66 8.86 25.96
C ASP A 242 4.63 7.98 26.77
N PRO A 243 5.46 8.58 27.64
CA PRO A 243 6.47 7.85 28.39
C PRO A 243 5.89 6.95 29.51
N VAL A 244 4.59 7.05 29.79
CA VAL A 244 3.91 6.16 30.75
C VAL A 244 3.46 4.88 30.06
N LEU A 245 2.78 5.00 28.93
CA LEU A 245 2.29 3.86 28.17
C LEU A 245 3.39 3.18 27.34
N PHE A 246 4.32 3.97 26.79
CA PHE A 246 5.44 3.48 25.96
C PHE A 246 6.78 4.01 26.49
N PRO A 247 7.29 3.47 27.61
CA PRO A 247 8.46 4.00 28.31
C PRO A 247 9.80 3.70 27.64
N ASN A 248 9.83 2.99 26.50
CA ASN A 248 11.07 2.65 25.83
C ASN A 248 11.63 3.84 25.05
N ALA A 249 12.56 4.58 25.68
CA ALA A 249 13.18 5.77 25.12
C ALA A 249 14.04 5.50 23.87
N THR A 250 14.38 4.26 23.55
CA THR A 250 15.06 3.93 22.29
C THR A 250 14.13 4.11 21.08
N TYR A 251 12.84 3.80 21.25
CA TYR A 251 11.83 3.97 20.22
C TYR A 251 11.04 5.27 20.38
N HIS A 252 10.81 5.70 21.62
CA HIS A 252 10.01 6.89 21.94
C HIS A 252 10.81 7.85 22.85
N PRO A 253 11.93 8.42 22.35
CA PRO A 253 12.63 9.49 23.05
C PRO A 253 11.72 10.72 23.18
N ALA A 254 12.04 11.63 24.09
CA ALA A 254 11.38 12.94 24.13
C ALA A 254 11.51 13.61 22.76
N PRO A 255 10.40 14.11 22.18
CA PRO A 255 10.43 14.78 20.88
C PRO A 255 11.39 15.97 20.85
N GLY A 256 11.93 16.24 19.68
CA GLY A 256 12.83 17.39 19.47
C GLY A 256 12.11 18.73 19.66
N PRO A 257 12.87 19.81 19.90
CA PRO A 257 12.32 21.10 20.31
C PRO A 257 11.42 21.79 19.28
N LEU A 258 11.44 21.36 18.03
CA LEU A 258 10.54 21.90 16.99
C LEU A 258 9.18 21.21 16.94
N VAL A 259 9.07 20.02 17.51
CA VAL A 259 7.82 19.24 17.48
C VAL A 259 6.82 19.86 18.46
N GLN A 260 5.63 20.16 17.96
CA GLN A 260 4.60 20.84 18.72
C GLN A 260 3.83 19.83 19.59
N PRO A 261 3.63 20.07 20.93
CA PRO A 261 2.88 19.13 21.77
C PRO A 261 1.43 18.90 21.32
N GLN A 262 0.82 19.84 20.60
CA GLN A 262 -0.51 19.71 20.01
C GLN A 262 -0.59 18.65 18.92
N ARG A 263 0.58 18.18 18.41
CA ARG A 263 0.70 17.12 17.41
C ARG A 263 1.10 15.76 18.00
N TYR A 264 1.09 15.64 19.35
CA TYR A 264 1.25 14.32 19.97
C TYR A 264 -0.02 13.51 19.76
N LEU A 265 0.12 12.31 19.20
CA LEU A 265 -1.01 11.41 18.95
C LEU A 265 -1.72 11.03 20.25
N ASP A 266 -3.03 11.05 20.22
CA ASP A 266 -3.84 10.47 21.30
C ASP A 266 -3.76 8.94 21.24
N ILE A 267 -3.57 8.31 22.41
CA ILE A 267 -3.65 6.86 22.55
C ILE A 267 -5.06 6.53 23.02
N ILE A 268 -5.91 6.08 22.11
CA ILE A 268 -7.31 5.73 22.41
C ILE A 268 -7.36 4.53 23.35
N ILE A 269 -6.56 3.51 23.05
CA ILE A 269 -6.38 2.31 23.85
C ILE A 269 -5.04 1.66 23.52
N LYS A 270 -4.40 1.09 24.54
CA LYS A 270 -3.27 0.17 24.40
C LYS A 270 -3.71 -1.24 24.77
N THR A 271 -3.59 -2.20 23.85
CA THR A 271 -4.04 -3.58 24.06
C THR A 271 -2.91 -4.53 24.44
N GLY A 272 -1.69 -4.27 23.99
CA GLY A 272 -0.52 -5.11 24.24
C GLY A 272 0.27 -4.71 25.48
N GLN A 273 1.18 -5.59 25.92
CA GLN A 273 2.09 -5.36 27.04
C GLN A 273 3.44 -4.77 26.61
N ALA A 274 3.66 -4.56 25.29
CA ALA A 274 4.89 -3.99 24.77
C ALA A 274 5.18 -2.61 25.37
N ASN A 275 6.45 -2.32 25.67
CA ASN A 275 6.90 -1.03 26.17
C ASN A 275 7.20 -0.01 25.07
N ALA A 276 7.00 -0.38 23.82
CA ALA A 276 7.08 0.46 22.63
C ALA A 276 6.00 0.06 21.62
N TYR A 277 5.47 1.03 20.89
CA TYR A 277 4.71 0.81 19.66
C TYR A 277 5.67 0.85 18.47
N THR A 278 5.65 -0.14 17.63
CA THR A 278 6.51 -0.16 16.43
C THR A 278 5.78 -0.78 15.25
N LEU A 279 6.16 -0.37 14.04
CA LEU A 279 5.83 -1.13 12.84
C LEU A 279 6.74 -2.37 12.73
N SER A 280 6.22 -3.46 12.17
CA SER A 280 7.08 -4.55 11.71
C SER A 280 8.15 -4.01 10.78
N LEU A 281 9.37 -4.52 10.90
CA LEU A 281 10.52 -4.07 10.10
C LEU A 281 10.33 -4.34 8.61
N ASN A 282 9.71 -5.47 8.28
CA ASN A 282 9.65 -5.99 6.92
C ASN A 282 8.24 -6.31 6.42
N SER A 283 7.24 -6.30 7.29
CA SER A 283 5.88 -6.68 6.89
C SER A 283 4.80 -6.04 7.77
N PRO A 284 4.76 -4.72 7.94
CA PRO A 284 3.64 -4.09 8.63
C PRO A 284 2.36 -4.21 7.80
N THR A 285 1.21 -4.28 8.48
CA THR A 285 -0.08 -3.93 7.88
C THR A 285 -0.57 -2.71 8.60
N PHE A 286 -0.82 -1.64 7.87
CA PHE A 286 -1.20 -0.36 8.43
C PHE A 286 -2.56 0.07 7.90
N ILE A 287 -3.45 0.52 8.78
CA ILE A 287 -4.76 1.04 8.41
C ILE A 287 -5.00 2.44 8.96
N LEU A 288 -5.71 3.23 8.17
CA LEU A 288 -6.35 4.48 8.56
C LEU A 288 -7.85 4.23 8.66
N PHE A 289 -8.49 4.77 9.70
CA PHE A 289 -9.93 4.60 9.86
C PHE A 289 -10.56 5.75 10.63
N ARG A 290 -11.88 5.92 10.47
CA ARG A 290 -12.70 6.88 11.21
C ARG A 290 -13.92 6.19 11.79
N ALA A 291 -14.26 6.48 13.04
CA ALA A 291 -15.55 6.09 13.58
C ALA A 291 -16.67 6.91 12.87
N PRO A 292 -17.80 6.29 12.57
CA PRO A 292 -18.95 7.02 12.00
C PRO A 292 -19.43 8.11 12.95
N SER A 293 -20.12 9.11 12.37
CA SER A 293 -20.74 10.18 13.16
C SER A 293 -21.64 9.60 14.26
N GLY A 294 -21.48 10.10 15.47
CA GLY A 294 -22.24 9.66 16.65
C GLY A 294 -21.66 8.45 17.39
N VAL A 295 -20.55 7.86 16.92
CA VAL A 295 -19.83 6.80 17.64
C VAL A 295 -18.66 7.42 18.39
N ASP A 296 -18.68 7.30 19.74
CA ASP A 296 -17.53 7.61 20.57
C ASP A 296 -16.58 6.42 20.61
N ILE A 297 -15.40 6.58 20.03
CA ILE A 297 -14.38 5.51 19.99
C ILE A 297 -13.91 5.11 21.39
N LYS A 298 -13.87 6.04 22.34
CA LYS A 298 -13.45 5.74 23.72
C LYS A 298 -14.47 4.87 24.45
N GLU A 299 -15.76 5.06 24.16
CA GLU A 299 -16.83 4.16 24.64
C GLU A 299 -16.78 2.81 23.89
N PHE A 300 -16.60 2.85 22.57
CA PHE A 300 -16.50 1.65 21.74
C PHE A 300 -15.45 0.66 22.26
N VAL A 301 -14.23 1.15 22.58
CA VAL A 301 -13.14 0.31 23.07
C VAL A 301 -13.29 -0.12 24.55
N GLN A 302 -14.32 0.33 25.27
CA GLN A 302 -14.64 -0.18 26.60
C GLN A 302 -15.55 -1.42 26.54
N LEU A 303 -16.18 -1.70 25.42
CA LEU A 303 -17.07 -2.84 25.26
C LEU A 303 -16.27 -4.11 25.03
N ASN A 304 -16.43 -5.12 25.87
CA ASN A 304 -15.69 -6.39 25.76
C ASN A 304 -15.87 -7.10 24.43
N GLN A 305 -17.02 -6.95 23.77
CA GLN A 305 -17.30 -7.51 22.46
C GLN A 305 -16.40 -6.95 21.35
N ASN A 306 -15.89 -5.72 21.54
CA ASN A 306 -14.97 -5.05 20.62
C ASN A 306 -13.49 -5.30 20.97
N LEU A 307 -13.23 -6.12 21.99
CA LEU A 307 -11.90 -6.50 22.46
C LEU A 307 -11.72 -8.03 22.49
N PRO A 308 -11.85 -8.71 21.32
CA PRO A 308 -11.66 -10.16 21.29
C PRO A 308 -10.22 -10.54 21.62
N GLN A 309 -10.06 -11.73 22.18
CA GLN A 309 -8.75 -12.34 22.40
C GLN A 309 -8.20 -12.91 21.08
N VAL A 310 -6.89 -12.76 20.89
CA VAL A 310 -6.19 -13.45 19.81
C VAL A 310 -6.33 -14.97 20.01
N PRO A 311 -6.82 -15.72 19.03
CA PRO A 311 -6.96 -17.18 19.15
C PRO A 311 -5.64 -17.84 19.58
N GLY A 312 -5.69 -18.60 20.67
CA GLY A 312 -4.52 -19.26 21.26
C GLY A 312 -3.59 -18.35 22.09
N SER A 313 -3.98 -17.11 22.38
CA SER A 313 -3.21 -16.15 23.19
C SER A 313 -4.09 -15.48 24.25
N ASN A 314 -3.46 -14.86 25.25
CA ASN A 314 -4.13 -13.98 26.22
C ASN A 314 -4.17 -12.51 25.76
N GLU A 315 -3.56 -12.19 24.63
CA GLU A 315 -3.57 -10.84 24.08
C GLU A 315 -4.94 -10.48 23.53
N LYS A 316 -5.31 -9.22 23.69
CA LYS A 316 -6.52 -8.65 23.09
C LYS A 316 -6.19 -7.77 21.91
N VAL A 317 -7.13 -7.66 20.99
CA VAL A 317 -7.10 -6.71 19.88
C VAL A 317 -8.33 -5.81 19.94
N VAL A 318 -8.33 -4.72 19.18
CA VAL A 318 -9.54 -3.95 18.94
C VAL A 318 -10.14 -4.44 17.62
N ALA A 319 -11.40 -4.88 17.66
CA ALA A 319 -12.14 -5.33 16.49
C ALA A 319 -12.71 -4.10 15.74
N ILE A 320 -11.95 -3.52 14.83
CA ILE A 320 -12.39 -2.37 14.04
C ILE A 320 -13.28 -2.84 12.89
N PRO A 321 -14.50 -2.30 12.73
CA PRO A 321 -15.37 -2.60 11.59
C PRO A 321 -14.69 -2.23 10.27
N ARG A 322 -14.86 -3.06 9.23
CA ARG A 322 -14.21 -2.87 7.92
C ARG A 322 -14.66 -1.59 7.22
N ASP A 323 -15.91 -1.20 7.41
CA ASP A 323 -16.54 0.01 6.83
C ASP A 323 -16.06 1.33 7.45
N TRP A 324 -15.26 1.27 8.54
CA TRP A 324 -14.61 2.44 9.12
C TRP A 324 -13.29 2.79 8.44
N VAL A 325 -12.75 1.88 7.64
CA VAL A 325 -11.43 2.06 7.01
C VAL A 325 -11.50 3.13 5.93
N VAL A 326 -10.54 4.04 5.99
CA VAL A 326 -10.30 5.11 5.02
C VAL A 326 -9.27 4.65 3.98
N ASP A 327 -8.17 4.04 4.44
CA ASP A 327 -7.13 3.44 3.60
C ASP A 327 -6.42 2.32 4.36
N GLY A 328 -5.84 1.36 3.65
CA GLY A 328 -5.08 0.27 4.23
C GLY A 328 -4.05 -0.31 3.31
N VAL A 329 -2.87 -0.60 3.85
CA VAL A 329 -1.73 -1.12 3.08
C VAL A 329 -1.23 -2.43 3.68
N GLU A 330 -1.23 -3.47 2.87
CA GLU A 330 -0.65 -4.77 3.19
C GLU A 330 0.81 -4.82 2.75
N VAL A 331 1.73 -4.95 3.70
CA VAL A 331 3.14 -5.17 3.39
C VAL A 331 3.51 -6.61 3.69
N PHE A 332 4.07 -7.30 2.71
CA PHE A 332 4.57 -8.67 2.83
C PHE A 332 6.06 -8.73 3.17
N ASN A 333 6.49 -9.85 3.73
CA ASN A 333 7.89 -10.14 3.98
C ASN A 333 8.55 -10.64 2.70
N GLY A 334 9.04 -9.72 1.87
CA GLY A 334 9.58 -10.05 0.55
C GLY A 334 8.61 -10.86 -0.30
N GLY A 335 9.12 -11.56 -1.30
CA GLY A 335 8.36 -12.48 -2.15
C GLY A 335 8.09 -13.86 -1.54
N SER A 336 8.13 -14.02 -0.23
CA SER A 336 7.97 -15.32 0.45
C SER A 336 6.58 -15.94 0.19
N SER A 337 6.54 -17.22 -0.17
CA SER A 337 5.29 -17.98 -0.32
C SER A 337 4.56 -18.23 1.01
N GLY A 338 5.21 -17.98 2.15
CA GLY A 338 4.61 -18.09 3.48
C GLY A 338 3.84 -16.84 3.93
N ASN A 339 3.84 -15.76 3.14
CA ASN A 339 3.07 -14.57 3.46
C ASN A 339 1.57 -14.85 3.47
N GLN A 340 0.87 -14.29 4.46
CA GLN A 340 -0.57 -14.40 4.61
C GLN A 340 -1.21 -13.02 4.67
N LYS A 341 -2.36 -12.87 4.00
CA LYS A 341 -3.15 -11.63 4.02
C LYS A 341 -3.75 -11.38 5.40
N ARG A 342 -3.79 -10.10 5.78
CA ARG A 342 -4.46 -9.59 6.98
C ARG A 342 -5.58 -8.61 6.62
N LEU A 343 -5.47 -7.99 5.44
CA LEU A 343 -6.52 -7.13 4.87
C LEU A 343 -7.41 -7.91 3.90
N PRO A 344 -8.73 -7.73 3.96
CA PRO A 344 -9.64 -8.25 2.93
C PRO A 344 -9.42 -7.51 1.60
N ALA A 345 -9.76 -8.18 0.50
CA ALA A 345 -9.55 -7.63 -0.86
C ALA A 345 -10.31 -6.33 -1.12
N SER A 346 -11.38 -6.05 -0.39
CA SER A 346 -12.12 -4.78 -0.47
C SER A 346 -11.34 -3.58 0.08
N ILE A 347 -10.32 -3.82 0.93
CA ILE A 347 -9.45 -2.76 1.47
C ILE A 347 -8.10 -2.77 0.76
N ASP A 348 -7.51 -3.94 0.59
CA ASP A 348 -6.28 -4.12 -0.18
C ASP A 348 -6.26 -5.49 -0.84
N ALA A 349 -6.47 -5.56 -2.14
CA ALA A 349 -6.46 -6.80 -2.91
C ALA A 349 -5.04 -7.34 -3.13
N GLY A 350 -4.02 -6.48 -3.03
CA GLY A 350 -2.61 -6.79 -3.26
C GLY A 350 -1.77 -6.87 -2.00
N ALA A 351 -0.47 -6.75 -2.21
CA ALA A 351 0.54 -6.49 -1.19
C ALA A 351 1.80 -5.94 -1.84
N VAL A 352 2.50 -5.08 -1.13
CA VAL A 352 3.81 -4.56 -1.51
C VAL A 352 4.87 -5.09 -0.55
N TYR A 353 6.16 -5.04 -0.89
CA TYR A 353 7.24 -5.47 -0.01
C TYR A 353 8.54 -4.71 -0.26
N LEU A 354 9.38 -4.67 0.77
CA LEU A 354 10.77 -4.23 0.67
C LEU A 354 11.65 -5.41 0.22
N SER A 355 12.54 -5.17 -0.74
CA SER A 355 13.52 -6.18 -1.18
C SER A 355 14.56 -6.45 -0.08
N GLU A 356 14.96 -5.40 0.65
CA GLU A 356 15.94 -5.47 1.73
C GLU A 356 15.60 -4.47 2.85
N THR A 357 15.80 -4.88 4.10
CA THR A 357 15.73 -4.01 5.28
C THR A 357 17.08 -3.36 5.59
N TYR A 358 17.07 -2.30 6.39
CA TYR A 358 18.25 -1.52 6.83
C TYR A 358 19.05 -0.86 5.70
N LYS A 359 18.40 -0.57 4.59
CA LYS A 359 18.98 0.10 3.43
C LYS A 359 18.47 1.53 3.21
N GLY A 360 17.59 2.03 4.09
CA GLY A 360 16.94 3.32 3.89
C GLY A 360 15.84 3.29 2.82
N ARG A 361 15.44 2.10 2.35
CA ARG A 361 14.38 1.93 1.36
C ARG A 361 13.02 2.17 1.97
N THR A 362 12.09 2.64 1.15
CA THR A 362 10.72 2.94 1.55
C THR A 362 9.72 2.42 0.53
N LEU A 363 8.47 2.26 0.95
CA LEU A 363 7.35 1.92 0.08
C LEU A 363 6.57 3.21 -0.22
N MET A 364 6.51 3.58 -1.50
CA MET A 364 5.92 4.82 -1.98
C MET A 364 4.74 4.53 -2.88
N ARG A 365 3.62 5.23 -2.69
CA ARG A 365 2.46 5.18 -3.56
C ARG A 365 2.76 5.95 -4.86
N LYS A 366 2.37 5.40 -5.99
CA LYS A 366 2.57 6.00 -7.32
C LYS A 366 1.62 7.17 -7.51
N ALA A 367 2.06 8.17 -8.25
CA ALA A 367 1.16 9.22 -8.74
C ALA A 367 0.22 8.68 -9.83
N ASP A 368 -1.03 9.13 -9.82
CA ASP A 368 -1.93 9.05 -10.97
C ASP A 368 -1.69 10.30 -11.83
N GLU A 369 -0.85 10.17 -12.85
CA GLU A 369 -0.44 11.29 -13.68
C GLU A 369 -1.63 11.96 -14.38
N SER A 370 -2.62 11.16 -14.81
CA SER A 370 -3.80 11.67 -15.52
C SER A 370 -4.70 12.50 -14.62
N LEU A 371 -4.98 12.01 -13.41
CA LEU A 371 -5.77 12.76 -12.43
C LEU A 371 -5.01 13.96 -11.89
N SER A 372 -3.69 13.84 -11.69
CA SER A 372 -2.85 14.94 -11.23
C SER A 372 -2.82 16.09 -12.23
N GLU A 373 -2.76 15.79 -13.53
CA GLU A 373 -2.84 16.81 -14.59
C GLU A 373 -4.22 17.46 -14.65
N GLU A 374 -5.29 16.66 -14.51
CA GLU A 374 -6.67 17.16 -14.53
C GLU A 374 -6.98 18.09 -13.34
N GLN A 375 -6.50 17.74 -12.15
CA GLN A 375 -6.80 18.46 -10.91
C GLN A 375 -5.79 19.57 -10.58
N GLY A 376 -4.61 19.55 -11.18
CA GLY A 376 -3.57 20.57 -10.99
C GLY A 376 -2.76 20.42 -9.69
N PHE A 377 -2.86 19.29 -8.99
CA PHE A 377 -2.05 18.89 -7.84
C PHE A 377 -1.76 17.39 -7.89
N GLU A 378 -0.81 16.91 -7.09
CA GLU A 378 -0.49 15.48 -7.06
C GLU A 378 -1.68 14.66 -6.54
N VAL A 379 -2.17 13.73 -7.35
CA VAL A 379 -3.15 12.71 -6.97
C VAL A 379 -2.46 11.36 -7.02
N LEU A 380 -2.59 10.58 -5.97
CA LEU A 380 -1.96 9.28 -5.87
C LEU A 380 -2.90 8.17 -6.35
N MET A 381 -2.33 7.13 -6.94
CA MET A 381 -3.09 5.94 -7.32
C MET A 381 -3.74 5.32 -6.09
N ASP A 382 -5.04 5.08 -6.17
CA ASP A 382 -5.80 4.40 -5.13
C ASP A 382 -6.78 3.42 -5.81
N SER A 383 -6.34 2.18 -5.92
CA SER A 383 -7.12 1.10 -6.50
C SER A 383 -7.46 0.01 -5.47
N ASN A 384 -7.17 0.25 -4.19
CA ASN A 384 -7.22 -0.76 -3.14
C ASN A 384 -6.43 -2.02 -3.49
N ASN A 385 -5.26 -1.83 -4.09
CA ASN A 385 -4.35 -2.91 -4.46
C ASN A 385 -2.89 -2.43 -4.35
N SER A 386 -2.26 -2.67 -3.21
CA SER A 386 -0.88 -2.20 -2.96
C SER A 386 0.14 -2.72 -3.97
N THR A 387 -0.11 -3.87 -4.63
CA THR A 387 0.77 -4.37 -5.70
C THR A 387 0.80 -3.42 -6.90
N GLU A 388 -0.34 -2.82 -7.22
CA GLU A 388 -0.49 -1.90 -8.35
C GLU A 388 -0.14 -0.46 -7.94
N ASP A 389 -0.56 -0.05 -6.75
CA ASP A 389 -0.50 1.33 -6.29
C ASP A 389 0.87 1.74 -5.75
N PHE A 390 1.67 0.80 -5.23
CA PHE A 390 2.95 1.09 -4.59
C PHE A 390 4.15 0.57 -5.38
N TYR A 391 5.30 1.14 -5.05
CA TYR A 391 6.61 0.66 -5.47
C TYR A 391 7.65 0.84 -4.36
N GLU A 392 8.72 0.06 -4.42
CA GLU A 392 9.88 0.28 -3.55
C GLU A 392 10.74 1.41 -4.11
N ARG A 393 11.07 2.37 -3.25
CA ARG A 393 11.97 3.49 -3.53
C ARG A 393 13.27 3.30 -2.76
N GLU A 394 14.41 3.62 -3.37
CA GLU A 394 15.74 3.39 -2.78
C GLU A 394 16.04 4.31 -1.60
N THR A 395 15.42 5.49 -1.55
CA THR A 395 15.67 6.49 -0.52
C THR A 395 14.35 7.05 -0.01
N GLN A 396 14.22 7.15 1.29
CA GLN A 396 13.05 7.75 1.95
C GLN A 396 12.91 9.25 1.62
N SER A 397 11.67 9.76 1.54
CA SER A 397 11.38 11.14 1.12
C SER A 397 11.96 12.21 2.06
N LEU A 398 12.07 11.89 3.35
CA LEU A 398 12.55 12.82 4.36
C LEU A 398 14.07 12.78 4.57
N HIS A 399 14.78 11.96 3.79
CA HIS A 399 16.23 11.96 3.76
C HIS A 399 16.72 13.19 3.00
N GLN A 400 17.52 14.03 3.65
CA GLN A 400 18.11 15.26 3.09
C GLN A 400 19.59 15.10 2.82
#